data_5ca246203ceeede40c748abba55ff657
#
_entry.id   5ca246203ceeede40c748abba55ff657
#
_cell.length_a   1.000
_cell.length_b   1.000
_cell.length_c   1.000
_cell.angle_alpha   90.00
_cell.angle_beta   90.00
_cell.angle_gamma   90.00
#
_symmetry.space_group_name_H-M   'P 1'
#
loop_
_entity.id
_entity.type
_entity.pdbx_description
1 polymer ?
#
loop_
_entity_poly.entity_id
_entity_poly.type
_entity_poly.pdbx_seq_one_letter_code
_entity_poly.pdbx_strand_id
1 'polypeptide(L)'
;MRQLAFFFFFLAASTLCARARVHEMEFDQARQVALIVARFDNITVDDRTIVMNSMDTRTEAGFIPGYYSFSIIRESDSPARPDETIRMYVVSKKTADTWELNLCTHYSFPELQKFQQDLMHKTGANAADDPDMPKAIGCANQAQMKPAAE
;
A
#
# COMPACT_ATOMS: atom_id res chain seq x y z
N MET A 1 -29.78 -18.55 65.70
CA MET A 1 -29.53 -17.45 64.76
C MET A 1 -28.36 -17.83 63.96
N ARG A 2 -28.57 -18.26 62.69
CA ARG A 2 -27.53 -18.66 61.75
C ARG A 2 -27.41 -17.55 60.70
N GLN A 3 -26.29 -16.81 60.69
CA GLN A 3 -25.98 -15.84 59.65
C GLN A 3 -25.37 -16.58 58.44
N LEU A 4 -26.07 -16.53 57.32
CA LEU A 4 -25.60 -16.96 56.00
C LEU A 4 -24.82 -15.80 55.37
N ALA A 5 -23.49 -15.94 55.23
CA ALA A 5 -22.65 -15.04 54.50
C ALA A 5 -22.73 -15.40 52.99
N PHE A 6 -23.33 -14.53 52.19
CA PHE A 6 -23.31 -14.61 50.73
C PHE A 6 -21.98 -14.09 50.21
N PHE A 7 -21.14 -14.99 49.73
CA PHE A 7 -19.93 -14.63 48.94
C PHE A 7 -20.35 -14.36 47.50
N PHE A 8 -20.39 -13.10 47.13
CA PHE A 8 -20.48 -12.70 45.73
C PHE A 8 -19.10 -12.86 45.06
N PHE A 9 -18.94 -13.91 44.25
CA PHE A 9 -17.81 -14.07 43.33
C PHE A 9 -18.06 -13.17 42.12
N PHE A 10 -17.40 -12.00 42.11
CA PHE A 10 -17.28 -11.17 40.89
C PHE A 10 -16.29 -11.86 39.94
N LEU A 11 -16.80 -12.63 38.98
CA LEU A 11 -16.00 -13.06 37.81
C LEU A 11 -15.81 -11.84 36.92
N ALA A 12 -14.66 -11.17 37.04
CA ALA A 12 -14.17 -10.19 36.07
C ALA A 12 -13.76 -10.95 34.80
N ALA A 13 -14.69 -11.06 33.86
CA ALA A 13 -14.38 -11.52 32.51
C ALA A 13 -13.52 -10.46 31.82
N SER A 14 -12.20 -10.59 31.95
CA SER A 14 -11.23 -9.84 31.16
C SER A 14 -11.34 -10.32 29.71
N THR A 15 -12.18 -9.67 28.91
CA THR A 15 -12.17 -9.82 27.46
C THR A 15 -10.83 -9.28 26.93
N LEU A 16 -9.85 -10.18 26.82
CA LEU A 16 -8.68 -9.92 25.98
C LEU A 16 -9.19 -9.75 24.54
N CYS A 17 -9.38 -8.50 24.13
CA CYS A 17 -9.46 -8.15 22.72
C CYS A 17 -8.10 -8.51 22.08
N ALA A 18 -7.97 -9.74 21.64
CA ALA A 18 -6.86 -10.13 20.76
C ALA A 18 -7.02 -9.32 19.48
N ARG A 19 -6.30 -8.20 19.40
CA ARG A 19 -6.19 -7.40 18.18
C ARG A 19 -5.53 -8.32 17.15
N ALA A 20 -6.32 -8.89 16.25
CA ALA A 20 -5.79 -9.67 15.15
C ALA A 20 -4.70 -8.80 14.47
N ARG A 21 -3.48 -9.31 14.38
CA ARG A 21 -2.43 -8.63 13.63
C ARG A 21 -2.88 -8.61 12.19
N VAL A 22 -3.12 -7.41 11.67
CA VAL A 22 -3.35 -7.21 10.24
C VAL A 22 -2.11 -7.73 9.52
N HIS A 23 -2.29 -8.74 8.68
CA HIS A 23 -1.18 -9.30 7.91
C HIS A 23 -0.87 -8.33 6.76
N GLU A 24 0.35 -7.83 6.70
CA GLU A 24 0.78 -6.95 5.61
C GLU A 24 0.97 -7.75 4.31
N MET A 25 0.78 -7.08 3.18
CA MET A 25 1.03 -7.62 1.85
C MET A 25 2.52 -7.88 1.65
N GLU A 26 2.85 -8.98 0.98
CA GLU A 26 4.22 -9.32 0.61
C GLU A 26 4.73 -8.41 -0.52
N PHE A 27 6.06 -8.24 -0.59
CA PHE A 27 6.71 -7.38 -1.58
C PHE A 27 6.35 -7.73 -3.03
N ASP A 28 6.33 -9.03 -3.38
CA ASP A 28 5.99 -9.48 -4.74
C ASP A 28 4.55 -9.17 -5.12
N GLN A 29 3.64 -9.22 -4.17
CA GLN A 29 2.24 -8.81 -4.38
C GLN A 29 2.14 -7.31 -4.64
N ALA A 30 2.85 -6.49 -3.87
CA ALA A 30 2.90 -5.04 -4.07
C ALA A 30 3.52 -4.69 -5.43
N ARG A 31 4.55 -5.41 -5.85
CA ARG A 31 5.15 -5.28 -7.18
C ARG A 31 4.13 -5.57 -8.29
N GLN A 32 3.28 -6.59 -8.13
CA GLN A 32 2.20 -6.86 -9.08
C GLN A 32 1.19 -5.72 -9.14
N VAL A 33 0.84 -5.12 -8.00
CA VAL A 33 -0.02 -3.92 -7.96
C VAL A 33 0.61 -2.77 -8.76
N ALA A 34 1.88 -2.48 -8.54
CA ALA A 34 2.58 -1.44 -9.30
C ALA A 34 2.57 -1.70 -10.83
N LEU A 35 2.70 -2.97 -11.24
CA LEU A 35 2.61 -3.37 -12.66
C LEU A 35 1.19 -3.25 -13.23
N ILE A 36 0.16 -3.56 -12.45
CA ILE A 36 -1.25 -3.36 -12.84
C ILE A 36 -1.50 -1.87 -13.11
N VAL A 37 -1.05 -1.00 -12.19
CA VAL A 37 -1.20 0.46 -12.34
C VAL A 37 -0.38 0.99 -13.51
N ALA A 38 0.85 0.51 -13.72
CA ALA A 38 1.67 0.90 -14.86
C ALA A 38 0.98 0.61 -16.20
N ARG A 39 0.35 -0.57 -16.33
CA ARG A 39 -0.43 -0.91 -17.52
C ARG A 39 -1.67 -0.02 -17.69
N PHE A 40 -2.35 0.30 -16.60
CA PHE A 40 -3.47 1.26 -16.62
C PHE A 40 -3.01 2.66 -17.09
N ASP A 41 -1.78 3.06 -16.77
CA ASP A 41 -1.15 4.30 -17.25
C ASP A 41 -0.64 4.19 -18.70
N ASN A 42 -0.93 3.09 -19.41
CA ASN A 42 -0.43 2.81 -20.75
C ASN A 42 1.10 2.73 -20.83
N ILE A 43 1.77 2.39 -19.74
CA ILE A 43 3.20 2.12 -19.75
C ILE A 43 3.40 0.70 -20.29
N THR A 44 4.13 0.58 -21.38
CA THR A 44 4.55 -0.71 -21.91
C THR A 44 5.54 -1.34 -20.95
N VAL A 45 5.12 -2.48 -20.38
CA VAL A 45 5.97 -3.29 -19.52
C VAL A 45 6.50 -4.44 -20.37
N ASP A 46 7.73 -4.34 -20.78
CA ASP A 46 8.47 -5.29 -21.62
C ASP A 46 9.75 -5.76 -20.91
N ASP A 47 10.61 -6.48 -21.60
CA ASP A 47 11.88 -7.01 -21.12
C ASP A 47 12.92 -5.93 -20.75
N ARG A 48 12.72 -4.71 -21.23
CA ARG A 48 13.55 -3.53 -20.89
C ARG A 48 12.96 -2.67 -19.77
N THR A 49 11.87 -3.13 -19.17
CA THR A 49 11.22 -2.42 -18.09
C THR A 49 11.64 -3.02 -16.75
N ILE A 50 12.39 -2.25 -15.97
CA ILE A 50 12.81 -2.65 -14.63
C ILE A 50 11.81 -2.04 -13.63
N VAL A 51 11.31 -2.88 -12.73
CA VAL A 51 10.55 -2.43 -11.55
C VAL A 51 11.45 -2.55 -10.35
N MET A 52 12.02 -1.44 -9.92
CA MET A 52 12.90 -1.37 -8.77
C MET A 52 12.15 -0.95 -7.52
N ASN A 53 12.50 -1.55 -6.38
CA ASN A 53 12.16 -0.95 -5.10
C ASN A 53 13.00 0.32 -4.93
N SER A 54 12.38 1.48 -5.09
CA SER A 54 13.06 2.77 -4.98
C SER A 54 13.58 3.09 -3.57
N MET A 55 13.19 2.25 -2.59
CA MET A 55 13.55 2.41 -1.18
C MET A 55 14.63 1.44 -0.69
N ASP A 56 15.18 0.58 -1.55
CA ASP A 56 16.23 -0.36 -1.17
C ASP A 56 17.62 0.30 -1.04
N THR A 57 17.73 1.57 -1.38
CA THR A 57 18.87 2.37 -0.97
C THR A 57 18.63 2.80 0.49
N ARG A 58 19.33 2.15 1.39
CA ARG A 58 19.33 2.29 2.87
C ARG A 58 19.59 3.71 3.40
N THR A 59 19.15 4.72 2.72
CA THR A 59 19.17 6.10 3.18
C THR A 59 17.80 6.43 3.73
N GLU A 60 17.75 6.77 5.01
CA GLU A 60 16.54 7.09 5.79
C GLU A 60 15.62 8.15 5.14
N ALA A 61 16.10 8.87 4.14
CA ALA A 61 15.41 10.00 3.52
C ALA A 61 14.23 9.63 2.61
N GLY A 62 14.02 8.36 2.30
CA GLY A 62 12.97 7.91 1.38
C GLY A 62 12.04 6.84 1.94
N PHE A 63 12.23 6.38 3.17
CA PHE A 63 11.42 5.33 3.75
C PHE A 63 10.07 5.87 4.24
N ILE A 64 8.98 5.40 3.64
CA ILE A 64 7.62 5.68 4.10
C ILE A 64 7.11 4.44 4.84
N PRO A 65 7.02 4.47 6.18
CA PRO A 65 6.56 3.33 6.95
C PRO A 65 5.17 2.87 6.51
N GLY A 66 4.99 1.56 6.33
CA GLY A 66 3.70 0.99 5.93
C GLY A 66 3.46 0.94 4.40
N TYR A 67 4.43 1.39 3.61
CA TYR A 67 4.31 1.41 2.14
C TYR A 67 5.50 0.74 1.46
N TYR A 68 5.28 0.25 0.24
CA TYR A 68 6.32 -0.08 -0.72
C TYR A 68 6.40 1.03 -1.77
N SER A 69 7.59 1.34 -2.24
CA SER A 69 7.81 2.32 -3.29
C SER A 69 8.49 1.66 -4.48
N PHE A 70 7.96 1.89 -5.68
CA PHE A 70 8.43 1.29 -6.92
C PHE A 70 8.74 2.35 -7.95
N SER A 71 9.95 2.31 -8.51
CA SER A 71 10.31 3.07 -9.71
C SER A 71 10.14 2.16 -10.93
N ILE A 72 9.38 2.63 -11.89
CA ILE A 72 9.32 2.02 -13.22
C ILE A 72 10.40 2.69 -14.06
N ILE A 73 11.38 1.92 -14.47
CA ILE A 73 12.56 2.39 -15.17
C ILE A 73 12.61 1.72 -16.54
N ARG A 74 12.90 2.48 -17.58
CA ARG A 74 13.22 1.96 -18.91
C ARG A 74 14.71 1.98 -19.12
N GLU A 75 15.27 0.83 -19.42
CA GLU A 75 16.67 0.72 -19.81
C GLU A 75 16.93 1.49 -21.11
N SER A 76 18.04 2.21 -21.13
CA SER A 76 18.46 2.95 -22.31
C SER A 76 18.98 2.01 -23.41
N ASP A 77 18.67 2.34 -24.66
CA ASP A 77 19.21 1.64 -25.84
C ASP A 77 20.73 1.89 -26.06
N SER A 78 21.31 2.78 -25.27
CA SER A 78 22.71 3.18 -25.45
C SER A 78 23.40 3.31 -24.09
N PRO A 79 24.58 2.70 -23.93
CA PRO A 79 25.37 2.84 -22.70
C PRO A 79 25.81 4.28 -22.39
N ALA A 80 25.69 5.18 -23.37
CA ALA A 80 26.02 6.60 -23.23
C ALA A 80 24.83 7.42 -22.66
N ARG A 81 23.65 6.83 -22.52
CA ARG A 81 22.47 7.51 -21.98
C ARG A 81 22.08 6.82 -20.64
N PRO A 82 21.71 7.59 -19.64
CA PRO A 82 21.17 6.99 -18.40
C PRO A 82 19.82 6.33 -18.67
N ASP A 83 19.48 5.35 -17.85
CA ASP A 83 18.14 4.79 -17.77
C ASP A 83 17.13 5.86 -17.37
N GLU A 84 15.91 5.74 -17.88
CA GLU A 84 14.85 6.72 -17.63
C GLU A 84 13.85 6.20 -16.59
N THR A 85 13.69 6.94 -15.50
CA THR A 85 12.57 6.71 -14.56
C THR A 85 11.30 7.27 -15.16
N ILE A 86 10.38 6.38 -15.54
CA ILE A 86 9.11 6.75 -16.17
C ILE A 86 8.09 7.18 -15.12
N ARG A 87 7.97 6.42 -14.00
CA ARG A 87 6.99 6.63 -12.92
C ARG A 87 7.54 6.14 -11.60
N MET A 88 6.98 6.72 -10.54
CA MET A 88 7.21 6.27 -9.17
C MET A 88 5.89 6.03 -8.47
N TYR A 89 5.62 4.78 -8.09
CA TYR A 89 4.42 4.40 -7.37
C TYR A 89 4.71 4.08 -5.92
N VAL A 90 3.79 4.43 -5.02
CA VAL A 90 3.74 3.92 -3.65
C VAL A 90 2.49 3.08 -3.47
N VAL A 91 2.66 1.94 -2.80
CA VAL A 91 1.62 0.95 -2.58
C VAL A 91 1.53 0.66 -1.09
N SER A 92 0.34 0.83 -0.51
CA SER A 92 0.09 0.48 0.89
C SER A 92 0.28 -1.01 1.12
N LYS A 93 1.00 -1.37 2.18
CA LYS A 93 1.19 -2.76 2.60
C LYS A 93 -0.08 -3.41 3.14
N LYS A 94 -1.06 -2.61 3.59
CA LYS A 94 -2.28 -3.11 4.22
C LYS A 94 -3.46 -3.16 3.25
N THR A 95 -3.64 -2.13 2.45
CA THR A 95 -4.84 -1.92 1.63
C THR A 95 -4.58 -2.04 0.14
N ALA A 96 -3.29 -2.08 -0.29
CA ALA A 96 -2.88 -1.91 -1.69
C ALA A 96 -3.33 -0.58 -2.30
N ASP A 97 -3.66 0.42 -1.48
CA ASP A 97 -3.93 1.76 -1.97
C ASP A 97 -2.69 2.30 -2.68
N THR A 98 -2.87 2.90 -3.86
CA THR A 98 -1.75 3.18 -4.75
C THR A 98 -1.77 4.61 -5.26
N TRP A 99 -0.60 5.25 -5.18
CA TRP A 99 -0.38 6.63 -5.61
C TRP A 99 0.83 6.73 -6.52
N GLU A 100 0.77 7.63 -7.48
CA GLU A 100 1.95 8.11 -8.22
C GLU A 100 2.52 9.33 -7.51
N LEU A 101 3.81 9.31 -7.20
CA LEU A 101 4.44 10.30 -6.31
C LEU A 101 4.64 11.67 -6.96
N ASN A 102 5.05 11.70 -8.24
CA ASN A 102 5.45 12.97 -8.86
C ASN A 102 4.25 13.87 -9.18
N LEU A 103 3.10 13.26 -9.50
CA LEU A 103 1.87 13.96 -9.86
C LEU A 103 0.83 13.93 -8.74
N CYS A 104 1.14 13.28 -7.62
CA CYS A 104 0.18 13.08 -6.53
C CYS A 104 -1.16 12.47 -7.02
N THR A 105 -1.08 11.52 -7.93
CA THR A 105 -2.25 10.89 -8.53
C THR A 105 -2.65 9.66 -7.74
N HIS A 106 -3.88 9.62 -7.27
CA HIS A 106 -4.51 8.45 -6.63
C HIS A 106 -5.19 7.58 -7.67
N TYR A 107 -4.93 6.26 -7.62
CA TYR A 107 -5.52 5.32 -8.56
C TYR A 107 -6.73 4.61 -7.98
N SER A 108 -7.81 4.59 -8.78
CA SER A 108 -9.03 3.88 -8.43
C SER A 108 -9.73 3.41 -9.72
N PHE A 109 -9.58 2.13 -10.06
CA PHE A 109 -10.20 1.48 -11.21
C PHE A 109 -10.58 0.04 -10.87
N PRO A 110 -11.50 -0.61 -11.61
CA PRO A 110 -12.13 -1.87 -11.19
C PRO A 110 -11.15 -3.00 -10.86
N GLU A 111 -10.10 -3.20 -11.66
CA GLU A 111 -9.12 -4.26 -11.43
C GLU A 111 -8.34 -4.04 -10.12
N LEU A 112 -7.88 -2.80 -9.87
CA LEU A 112 -7.19 -2.44 -8.64
C LEU A 112 -8.10 -2.55 -7.42
N GLN A 113 -9.35 -2.05 -7.53
CA GLN A 113 -10.34 -2.14 -6.44
C GLN A 113 -10.65 -3.60 -6.07
N LYS A 114 -10.75 -4.49 -7.06
CA LYS A 114 -10.93 -5.91 -6.80
C LYS A 114 -9.74 -6.49 -6.04
N PHE A 115 -8.52 -6.17 -6.47
CA PHE A 115 -7.31 -6.63 -5.76
C PHE A 115 -7.29 -6.13 -4.31
N GLN A 116 -7.61 -4.85 -4.08
CA GLN A 116 -7.70 -4.23 -2.76
C GLN A 116 -8.72 -4.94 -1.87
N GLN A 117 -9.92 -5.21 -2.39
CA GLN A 117 -10.97 -5.93 -1.65
C GLN A 117 -10.53 -7.35 -1.27
N ASP A 118 -9.96 -8.10 -2.22
CA ASP A 118 -9.46 -9.46 -2.00
C ASP A 118 -8.34 -9.48 -0.94
N LEU A 119 -7.43 -8.50 -0.98
CA LEU A 119 -6.36 -8.35 0.00
C LEU A 119 -6.93 -8.04 1.38
N MET A 120 -7.77 -7.02 1.51
CA MET A 120 -8.36 -6.60 2.78
C MET A 120 -9.19 -7.72 3.42
N HIS A 121 -9.92 -8.48 2.60
CA HIS A 121 -10.64 -9.66 3.08
C HIS A 121 -9.70 -10.72 3.66
N LYS A 122 -8.55 -10.97 3.04
CA LYS A 122 -7.57 -11.97 3.50
C LYS A 122 -6.81 -11.53 4.74
N THR A 123 -6.49 -10.24 4.83
CA THR A 123 -5.63 -9.68 5.88
C THR A 123 -6.40 -9.18 7.09
N GLY A 124 -7.71 -8.97 6.97
CA GLY A 124 -8.53 -8.32 7.97
C GLY A 124 -8.32 -6.80 8.05
N ALA A 125 -7.61 -6.22 7.09
CA ALA A 125 -7.45 -4.78 6.95
C ALA A 125 -8.74 -4.12 6.45
N ASN A 126 -8.85 -2.82 6.65
CA ASN A 126 -9.93 -2.00 6.09
C ASN A 126 -9.38 -0.66 5.58
N ALA A 127 -10.16 0.07 4.80
CA ALA A 127 -9.73 1.33 4.19
C ALA A 127 -9.31 2.40 5.22
N ALA A 128 -9.80 2.33 6.46
CA ALA A 128 -9.43 3.24 7.53
C ALA A 128 -8.06 2.94 8.16
N ASP A 129 -7.42 1.83 7.78
CA ASP A 129 -6.08 1.47 8.27
C ASP A 129 -4.97 2.31 7.63
N ASP A 130 -5.28 3.07 6.55
CA ASP A 130 -4.36 3.99 5.86
C ASP A 130 -4.95 5.40 5.65
N PRO A 131 -5.47 6.07 6.69
CA PRO A 131 -6.18 7.34 6.52
C PRO A 131 -5.25 8.50 6.11
N ASP A 132 -3.96 8.39 6.37
CA ASP A 132 -2.98 9.47 6.22
C ASP A 132 -2.03 9.29 5.01
N MET A 133 -2.33 8.37 4.09
CA MET A 133 -1.44 8.10 2.96
C MET A 133 -1.06 9.38 2.17
N PRO A 134 -2.00 10.24 1.74
CA PRO A 134 -1.63 11.47 1.03
C PRO A 134 -0.67 12.35 1.80
N LYS A 135 -0.82 12.42 3.12
CA LYS A 135 0.07 13.19 3.99
C LYS A 135 1.44 12.53 4.12
N ALA A 136 1.47 11.20 4.30
CA ALA A 136 2.70 10.43 4.47
C ALA A 136 3.63 10.54 3.25
N ILE A 137 3.04 10.63 2.05
CA ILE A 137 3.78 10.76 0.77
C ILE A 137 3.96 12.22 0.31
N GLY A 138 3.54 13.21 1.11
CA GLY A 138 3.67 14.63 0.75
C GLY A 138 2.62 15.17 -0.22
N CYS A 139 1.56 14.42 -0.50
CA CYS A 139 0.54 14.76 -1.50
C CYS A 139 -0.76 15.38 -0.93
N ALA A 140 -0.81 15.66 0.35
CA ALA A 140 -2.04 16.09 1.03
C ALA A 140 -2.76 17.30 0.39
N ASN A 141 -2.00 18.21 -0.23
CA ASN A 141 -2.53 19.45 -0.84
C ASN A 141 -2.62 19.38 -2.38
N GLN A 142 -2.24 18.27 -3.00
CA GLN A 142 -2.10 18.14 -4.46
C GLN A 142 -2.81 16.90 -5.02
N ALA A 143 -3.48 16.14 -4.16
CA ALA A 143 -4.08 14.87 -4.53
C ALA A 143 -5.07 15.02 -5.70
N GLN A 144 -4.77 14.34 -6.80
CA GLN A 144 -5.65 14.22 -7.97
C GLN A 144 -6.12 12.76 -8.05
N MET A 145 -7.43 12.57 -8.27
CA MET A 145 -7.96 11.24 -8.51
C MET A 145 -7.94 10.97 -10.01
N LYS A 146 -7.34 9.85 -10.42
CA LYS A 146 -7.42 9.35 -11.78
C LYS A 146 -8.48 8.25 -11.83
N PRO A 147 -9.72 8.57 -12.27
CA PRO A 147 -10.78 7.58 -12.43
C PRO A 147 -10.45 6.63 -13.59
N ALA A 148 -11.17 5.51 -13.66
CA ALA A 148 -11.17 4.67 -14.84
C ALA A 148 -11.54 5.53 -16.06
N ALA A 149 -10.79 5.40 -17.17
CA ALA A 149 -11.23 5.94 -18.44
C ALA A 149 -12.51 5.20 -18.85
N GLU A 150 -13.56 5.96 -19.20
CA GLU A 150 -14.77 5.41 -19.78
C GLU A 150 -14.53 4.75 -21.14
#